data_70ac945a1ae317fbb0c99013e6cb4f28
#
_entry.id   70ac945a1ae317fbb0c99013e6cb4f28
#
_cell.length_a   1.000
_cell.length_b   1.000
_cell.length_c   1.000
_cell.angle_alpha   90.00
_cell.angle_beta   90.00
_cell.angle_gamma   90.00
#
_symmetry.space_group_name_H-M   'P 1'
#
loop_
_entity.id
_entity.type
_entity.pdbx_description
1 polymer ?
#
loop_
_entity_poly.entity_id
_entity_poly.type
_entity_poly.pdbx_seq_one_letter_code
_entity_poly.pdbx_strand_id
1 'polypeptide(L)'
;MKWHCMIASPLAFVALALSLSAQTTALDEGVRFFREGQFDQALVKLEEAHRIAPRNATVENLLGITETRLGHIDIADSHYRNAIGLDPAQAAPHRNLGFNLLNSKDFVRAEPELRAASRLDPSDHFAHYYLLLLALATGRDSEALAESSRAGELVGNDPEAAAGLIGAEIRMGRVDEATSGIERLEKANQLPSAREYSIAVLLSQHALYREEVHCFRRIATLDPSWENRYNLALALLYDNQPAEASTLLAALHAERPAHADTLMFLGSAFEMQQKMPEALEAYRAALVADPSNPDRTLDYTRLLMDMDRNDEAIQIVQSGMAETSATAPLQLRLGAVEMNKNNYDAARDAFRAALAADPQLDAAYVGIAQTYAREANDVEAIRILEAARQKLPGHYLLEYYFGLLASRMGRKQEAILALEKAVQLEPNSPDPSYELGKLYAVEQNWPQARLALEHVIELNPKSSSAHYQLSRVYAHLGLSSKAEQEARQTHALLDAQRDQALREQRERAASFQPPAPATASPQP
;
A
#
# COMPACT_ATOMS: atom_id res chain seq x y z
N MET A 1 -81.64 -30.24 2.91
CA MET A 1 -80.53 -29.32 3.02
C MET A 1 -80.66 -28.23 1.94
N LYS A 2 -81.11 -27.04 2.38
CA LYS A 2 -81.32 -25.92 1.41
C LYS A 2 -79.99 -25.16 1.27
N TRP A 3 -79.39 -25.14 0.06
CA TRP A 3 -78.31 -24.29 -0.30
C TRP A 3 -78.80 -22.87 -0.57
N HIS A 4 -78.50 -21.92 0.35
CA HIS A 4 -78.71 -20.52 0.04
C HIS A 4 -77.50 -20.01 -0.77
N CYS A 5 -77.65 -19.88 -2.07
CA CYS A 5 -76.78 -19.11 -2.95
C CYS A 5 -76.97 -17.63 -2.58
N MET A 6 -75.99 -17.04 -1.84
CA MET A 6 -75.91 -15.58 -1.69
C MET A 6 -75.49 -14.99 -3.02
N ILE A 7 -76.45 -14.60 -3.85
CA ILE A 7 -76.22 -13.75 -5.01
C ILE A 7 -75.86 -12.37 -4.47
N ALA A 8 -74.54 -11.98 -4.59
CA ALA A 8 -74.11 -10.62 -4.29
C ALA A 8 -74.95 -9.63 -5.12
N SER A 9 -75.51 -8.62 -4.45
CA SER A 9 -76.37 -7.61 -5.06
C SER A 9 -75.68 -6.92 -6.26
N PRO A 10 -76.38 -6.68 -7.36
CA PRO A 10 -75.85 -5.97 -8.54
C PRO A 10 -75.25 -4.58 -8.17
N LEU A 11 -75.78 -3.95 -7.15
CA LEU A 11 -75.28 -2.69 -6.58
C LEU A 11 -73.86 -2.82 -5.97
N ALA A 12 -73.52 -3.97 -5.38
CA ALA A 12 -72.17 -4.23 -4.87
C ALA A 12 -71.13 -4.38 -6.00
N PHE A 13 -71.53 -5.01 -7.12
CA PHE A 13 -70.69 -5.12 -8.32
C PHE A 13 -70.49 -3.78 -9.01
N VAL A 14 -71.51 -2.93 -9.13
CA VAL A 14 -71.42 -1.59 -9.71
C VAL A 14 -70.57 -0.68 -8.81
N ALA A 15 -70.72 -0.73 -7.47
CA ALA A 15 -69.91 0.03 -6.54
C ALA A 15 -68.42 -0.40 -6.59
N LEU A 16 -68.15 -1.70 -6.69
CA LEU A 16 -66.81 -2.23 -6.84
C LEU A 16 -66.13 -1.81 -8.16
N ALA A 17 -66.91 -1.86 -9.28
CA ALA A 17 -66.42 -1.43 -10.59
C ALA A 17 -66.16 0.09 -10.67
N LEU A 18 -67.02 0.91 -10.05
CA LEU A 18 -66.82 2.37 -9.93
C LEU A 18 -65.63 2.72 -9.03
N SER A 19 -65.43 2.02 -7.95
CA SER A 19 -64.24 2.24 -7.07
C SER A 19 -62.95 1.84 -7.76
N LEU A 20 -62.97 0.75 -8.54
CA LEU A 20 -61.80 0.30 -9.31
C LEU A 20 -61.43 1.29 -10.43
N SER A 21 -62.45 1.84 -11.15
CA SER A 21 -62.22 2.84 -12.19
C SER A 21 -61.73 4.19 -11.60
N ALA A 22 -62.24 4.60 -10.47
CA ALA A 22 -61.78 5.81 -9.77
C ALA A 22 -60.35 5.67 -9.25
N GLN A 23 -59.99 4.49 -8.73
CA GLN A 23 -58.62 4.22 -8.29
C GLN A 23 -57.63 4.26 -9.48
N THR A 24 -57.96 3.62 -10.62
CA THR A 24 -57.09 3.65 -11.81
C THR A 24 -56.91 5.06 -12.31
N THR A 25 -57.96 5.88 -12.32
CA THR A 25 -57.88 7.29 -12.75
C THR A 25 -56.97 8.12 -11.82
N ALA A 26 -57.13 8.04 -10.51
CA ALA A 26 -56.31 8.76 -9.55
C ALA A 26 -54.87 8.30 -9.57
N LEU A 27 -54.60 6.99 -9.71
CA LEU A 27 -53.27 6.43 -9.83
C LEU A 27 -52.61 6.90 -11.13
N ASP A 28 -53.29 6.87 -12.27
CA ASP A 28 -52.74 7.30 -13.56
C ASP A 28 -52.42 8.82 -13.55
N GLU A 29 -53.30 9.64 -12.95
CA GLU A 29 -53.03 11.06 -12.76
C GLU A 29 -51.81 11.29 -11.88
N GLY A 30 -51.71 10.57 -10.76
CA GLY A 30 -50.53 10.63 -9.84
C GLY A 30 -49.25 10.27 -10.55
N VAL A 31 -49.22 9.19 -11.32
CA VAL A 31 -48.06 8.77 -12.11
C VAL A 31 -47.71 9.80 -13.19
N ARG A 32 -48.71 10.40 -13.83
CA ARG A 32 -48.50 11.47 -14.82
C ARG A 32 -47.85 12.68 -14.19
N PHE A 33 -48.41 13.22 -13.10
CA PHE A 33 -47.83 14.36 -12.36
C PHE A 33 -46.42 14.07 -11.87
N PHE A 34 -46.16 12.86 -11.39
CA PHE A 34 -44.82 12.44 -11.01
C PHE A 34 -43.82 12.51 -12.18
N ARG A 35 -44.19 11.99 -13.37
CA ARG A 35 -43.36 12.06 -14.59
C ARG A 35 -43.13 13.49 -15.08
N GLU A 36 -44.08 14.39 -14.84
CA GLU A 36 -43.98 15.81 -15.14
C GLU A 36 -43.16 16.59 -14.10
N GLY A 37 -42.67 15.94 -13.04
CA GLY A 37 -41.92 16.58 -11.94
C GLY A 37 -42.76 17.36 -10.96
N GLN A 38 -44.12 17.23 -11.04
CA GLN A 38 -45.10 17.94 -10.18
C GLN A 38 -45.38 17.10 -8.93
N PHE A 39 -44.39 16.94 -8.06
CA PHE A 39 -44.42 15.96 -6.96
C PHE A 39 -45.54 16.25 -5.93
N ASP A 40 -45.84 17.53 -5.61
CA ASP A 40 -46.95 17.90 -4.71
C ASP A 40 -48.31 17.45 -5.28
N GLN A 41 -48.51 17.64 -6.60
CA GLN A 41 -49.77 17.22 -7.24
C GLN A 41 -49.84 15.69 -7.38
N ALA A 42 -48.68 15.06 -7.64
CA ALA A 42 -48.56 13.61 -7.64
C ALA A 42 -48.96 13.02 -6.26
N LEU A 43 -48.46 13.63 -5.16
CA LEU A 43 -48.77 13.21 -3.81
C LEU A 43 -50.28 13.24 -3.54
N VAL A 44 -50.94 14.36 -3.84
CA VAL A 44 -52.40 14.51 -3.65
C VAL A 44 -53.18 13.42 -4.38
N LYS A 45 -52.81 13.12 -5.63
CA LYS A 45 -53.49 12.08 -6.42
C LYS A 45 -53.17 10.67 -5.97
N LEU A 46 -51.96 10.38 -5.55
CA LEU A 46 -51.59 9.09 -4.97
C LEU A 46 -52.25 8.83 -3.61
N GLU A 47 -52.42 9.87 -2.77
CA GLU A 47 -53.18 9.78 -1.54
C GLU A 47 -54.69 9.54 -1.82
N GLU A 48 -55.22 10.12 -2.88
CA GLU A 48 -56.59 9.83 -3.34
C GLU A 48 -56.70 8.35 -3.75
N ALA A 49 -55.77 7.82 -4.53
CA ALA A 49 -55.70 6.42 -4.89
C ALA A 49 -55.55 5.49 -3.68
N HIS A 50 -54.75 5.89 -2.68
CA HIS A 50 -54.58 5.16 -1.42
C HIS A 50 -55.87 5.11 -0.60
N ARG A 51 -56.59 6.23 -0.51
CA ARG A 51 -57.89 6.24 0.21
C ARG A 51 -58.93 5.31 -0.43
N ILE A 52 -58.88 5.16 -1.75
CA ILE A 52 -59.79 4.24 -2.49
C ILE A 52 -59.38 2.78 -2.27
N ALA A 53 -58.07 2.50 -2.29
CA ALA A 53 -57.50 1.16 -2.15
C ALA A 53 -56.32 1.13 -1.16
N PRO A 54 -56.57 1.12 0.14
CA PRO A 54 -55.52 1.21 1.16
C PRO A 54 -54.56 0.01 1.23
N ARG A 55 -54.85 -1.08 0.53
CA ARG A 55 -54.04 -2.30 0.52
C ARG A 55 -53.39 -2.55 -0.84
N ASN A 56 -53.07 -1.48 -1.55
CA ASN A 56 -52.38 -1.57 -2.85
C ASN A 56 -50.87 -1.27 -2.67
N ALA A 57 -50.04 -2.31 -2.72
CA ALA A 57 -48.60 -2.19 -2.54
C ALA A 57 -47.94 -1.26 -3.58
N THR A 58 -48.46 -1.21 -4.82
CA THR A 58 -47.95 -0.31 -5.86
C THR A 58 -48.20 1.16 -5.53
N VAL A 59 -49.37 1.49 -4.99
CA VAL A 59 -49.70 2.86 -4.55
C VAL A 59 -48.80 3.27 -3.39
N GLU A 60 -48.62 2.40 -2.40
CA GLU A 60 -47.68 2.64 -1.28
C GLU A 60 -46.28 2.89 -1.76
N ASN A 61 -45.76 2.07 -2.71
CA ASN A 61 -44.42 2.28 -3.25
C ASN A 61 -44.31 3.62 -4.01
N LEU A 62 -45.31 4.02 -4.78
CA LEU A 62 -45.34 5.31 -5.49
C LEU A 62 -45.42 6.50 -4.54
N LEU A 63 -46.20 6.40 -3.44
CA LEU A 63 -46.19 7.40 -2.36
C LEU A 63 -44.79 7.53 -1.76
N GLY A 64 -44.14 6.41 -1.42
CA GLY A 64 -42.77 6.41 -0.92
C GLY A 64 -41.79 7.08 -1.88
N ILE A 65 -41.85 6.79 -3.19
CA ILE A 65 -41.01 7.44 -4.20
C ILE A 65 -41.28 8.95 -4.26
N THR A 66 -42.55 9.36 -4.22
CA THR A 66 -42.94 10.78 -4.25
C THR A 66 -42.45 11.53 -3.01
N GLU A 67 -42.61 10.95 -1.84
CA GLU A 67 -42.13 11.50 -0.56
C GLU A 67 -40.60 11.57 -0.52
N THR A 68 -39.89 10.58 -1.08
CA THR A 68 -38.42 10.64 -1.23
C THR A 68 -38.02 11.84 -2.10
N ARG A 69 -38.75 12.12 -3.20
CA ARG A 69 -38.49 13.28 -4.07
C ARG A 69 -38.78 14.62 -3.40
N LEU A 70 -39.74 14.65 -2.48
CA LEU A 70 -40.06 15.82 -1.65
C LEU A 70 -39.09 16.00 -0.46
N GLY A 71 -38.24 15.03 -0.17
CA GLY A 71 -37.28 15.05 0.94
C GLY A 71 -37.85 14.53 2.27
N HIS A 72 -39.06 13.99 2.27
CA HIS A 72 -39.74 13.45 3.48
C HIS A 72 -39.35 11.98 3.71
N ILE A 73 -38.06 11.74 4.02
CA ILE A 73 -37.46 10.40 4.02
C ILE A 73 -38.13 9.44 4.99
N ASP A 74 -38.45 9.88 6.23
CA ASP A 74 -39.10 9.03 7.25
C ASP A 74 -40.51 8.58 6.82
N ILE A 75 -41.25 9.47 6.13
CA ILE A 75 -42.59 9.17 5.61
C ILE A 75 -42.46 8.19 4.44
N ALA A 76 -41.52 8.44 3.53
CA ALA A 76 -41.20 7.57 2.41
C ALA A 76 -40.88 6.14 2.88
N ASP A 77 -39.99 6.02 3.86
CA ASP A 77 -39.61 4.74 4.46
C ASP A 77 -40.80 3.97 5.06
N SER A 78 -41.76 4.70 5.64
CA SER A 78 -42.97 4.08 6.17
C SER A 78 -43.85 3.53 5.04
N HIS A 79 -43.99 4.26 3.94
CA HIS A 79 -44.71 3.80 2.77
C HIS A 79 -44.05 2.60 2.11
N TYR A 80 -42.70 2.56 1.99
CA TYR A 80 -42.02 1.39 1.47
C TYR A 80 -42.20 0.15 2.36
N ARG A 81 -42.15 0.30 3.71
CA ARG A 81 -42.43 -0.82 4.63
C ARG A 81 -43.87 -1.31 4.52
N ASN A 82 -44.84 -0.41 4.32
CA ASN A 82 -46.21 -0.78 4.07
C ASN A 82 -46.35 -1.57 2.75
N ALA A 83 -45.69 -1.10 1.69
CA ALA A 83 -45.67 -1.80 0.39
C ALA A 83 -45.11 -3.22 0.53
N ILE A 84 -43.97 -3.37 1.24
CA ILE A 84 -43.34 -4.67 1.54
C ILE A 84 -44.28 -5.56 2.36
N GLY A 85 -44.96 -4.99 3.38
CA GLY A 85 -45.91 -5.74 4.20
C GLY A 85 -47.16 -6.22 3.42
N LEU A 86 -47.56 -5.48 2.38
CA LEU A 86 -48.69 -5.84 1.51
C LEU A 86 -48.32 -6.87 0.46
N ASP A 87 -47.14 -6.74 -0.15
CA ASP A 87 -46.61 -7.65 -1.17
C ASP A 87 -45.07 -7.78 -1.05
N PRO A 88 -44.61 -8.76 -0.25
CA PRO A 88 -43.16 -8.97 -0.06
C PRO A 88 -42.39 -9.45 -1.30
N ALA A 89 -43.08 -9.80 -2.38
CA ALA A 89 -42.45 -10.30 -3.61
C ALA A 89 -42.09 -9.18 -4.59
N GLN A 90 -42.45 -7.93 -4.31
CA GLN A 90 -42.05 -6.80 -5.14
C GLN A 90 -40.64 -6.33 -4.82
N ALA A 91 -39.72 -6.37 -5.79
CA ALA A 91 -38.34 -5.92 -5.65
C ALA A 91 -38.22 -4.40 -5.40
N ALA A 92 -39.03 -3.58 -6.09
CA ALA A 92 -38.90 -2.14 -6.11
C ALA A 92 -39.02 -1.46 -4.72
N PRO A 93 -39.99 -1.79 -3.84
CA PRO A 93 -40.05 -1.21 -2.50
C PRO A 93 -38.82 -1.53 -1.64
N HIS A 94 -38.30 -2.76 -1.71
CA HIS A 94 -37.08 -3.18 -1.03
C HIS A 94 -35.88 -2.36 -1.52
N ARG A 95 -35.72 -2.22 -2.85
CA ARG A 95 -34.65 -1.40 -3.42
C ARG A 95 -34.73 0.06 -2.96
N ASN A 96 -35.93 0.66 -3.00
CA ASN A 96 -36.14 2.07 -2.68
C ASN A 96 -35.90 2.34 -1.17
N LEU A 97 -36.38 1.46 -0.30
CA LEU A 97 -36.07 1.53 1.14
C LEU A 97 -34.56 1.38 1.39
N GLY A 98 -33.95 0.38 0.76
CA GLY A 98 -32.51 0.15 0.85
C GLY A 98 -31.68 1.35 0.37
N PHE A 99 -32.12 2.04 -0.68
CA PHE A 99 -31.48 3.27 -1.17
C PHE A 99 -31.58 4.42 -0.14
N ASN A 100 -32.75 4.66 0.45
CA ASN A 100 -32.90 5.70 1.48
C ASN A 100 -32.03 5.41 2.70
N LEU A 101 -31.98 4.16 3.16
CA LEU A 101 -31.15 3.72 4.28
C LEU A 101 -29.65 3.85 3.96
N LEU A 102 -29.23 3.53 2.73
CA LEU A 102 -27.86 3.72 2.26
C LEU A 102 -27.45 5.19 2.31
N ASN A 103 -28.29 6.09 1.80
CA ASN A 103 -28.05 7.54 1.82
C ASN A 103 -28.00 8.10 3.24
N SER A 104 -28.77 7.53 4.15
CA SER A 104 -28.76 7.86 5.58
C SER A 104 -27.58 7.20 6.32
N LYS A 105 -26.71 6.46 5.62
CA LYS A 105 -25.59 5.68 6.15
C LYS A 105 -25.98 4.59 7.15
N ASP A 106 -27.22 4.16 7.13
CA ASP A 106 -27.70 3.02 7.90
C ASP A 106 -27.46 1.71 7.14
N PHE A 107 -26.19 1.36 7.02
CA PHE A 107 -25.72 0.21 6.23
C PHE A 107 -26.28 -1.12 6.75
N VAL A 108 -26.49 -1.21 8.05
CA VAL A 108 -27.00 -2.43 8.70
C VAL A 108 -28.42 -2.75 8.25
N ARG A 109 -29.29 -1.73 8.15
CA ARG A 109 -30.66 -1.91 7.67
C ARG A 109 -30.77 -1.86 6.15
N ALA A 110 -29.88 -1.17 5.45
CA ALA A 110 -29.87 -1.10 3.99
C ALA A 110 -29.56 -2.46 3.34
N GLU A 111 -28.59 -3.20 3.88
CA GLU A 111 -28.12 -4.45 3.28
C GLU A 111 -29.21 -5.52 3.09
N PRO A 112 -30.00 -5.91 4.10
CA PRO A 112 -31.04 -6.93 3.91
C PRO A 112 -32.08 -6.52 2.87
N GLU A 113 -32.43 -5.25 2.77
CA GLU A 113 -33.39 -4.73 1.82
C GLU A 113 -32.84 -4.78 0.38
N LEU A 114 -31.62 -4.31 0.16
CA LEU A 114 -30.96 -4.35 -1.15
C LEU A 114 -30.72 -5.78 -1.63
N ARG A 115 -30.34 -6.69 -0.71
CA ARG A 115 -30.21 -8.11 -1.02
C ARG A 115 -31.57 -8.79 -1.31
N ALA A 116 -32.64 -8.34 -0.66
CA ALA A 116 -33.99 -8.81 -0.99
C ALA A 116 -34.37 -8.36 -2.41
N ALA A 117 -34.15 -7.08 -2.74
CA ALA A 117 -34.41 -6.55 -4.08
C ALA A 117 -33.66 -7.33 -5.17
N SER A 118 -32.35 -7.55 -5.01
CA SER A 118 -31.55 -8.28 -5.99
C SER A 118 -31.90 -9.78 -6.13
N ARG A 119 -32.44 -10.41 -5.08
CA ARG A 119 -32.95 -11.78 -5.16
C ARG A 119 -34.30 -11.87 -5.85
N LEU A 120 -35.18 -10.88 -5.61
CA LEU A 120 -36.51 -10.82 -6.21
C LEU A 120 -36.46 -10.47 -7.69
N ASP A 121 -35.56 -9.57 -8.04
CA ASP A 121 -35.26 -9.23 -9.45
C ASP A 121 -33.73 -9.18 -9.69
N PRO A 122 -33.14 -10.31 -10.11
CA PRO A 122 -31.70 -10.36 -10.44
C PRO A 122 -31.28 -9.51 -11.64
N SER A 123 -32.22 -8.97 -12.39
CA SER A 123 -31.94 -8.07 -13.53
C SER A 123 -32.04 -6.58 -13.15
N ASP A 124 -32.38 -6.25 -11.91
CA ASP A 124 -32.45 -4.88 -11.44
C ASP A 124 -31.04 -4.28 -11.25
N HIS A 125 -30.54 -3.63 -12.28
CA HIS A 125 -29.22 -2.96 -12.27
C HIS A 125 -29.08 -1.94 -11.14
N PHE A 126 -30.16 -1.27 -10.71
CA PHE A 126 -30.12 -0.32 -9.58
C PHE A 126 -29.93 -1.03 -8.25
N ALA A 127 -30.55 -2.19 -8.03
CA ALA A 127 -30.32 -2.96 -6.80
C ALA A 127 -28.84 -3.37 -6.68
N HIS A 128 -28.24 -3.85 -7.76
CA HIS A 128 -26.82 -4.20 -7.83
C HIS A 128 -25.91 -2.96 -7.69
N TYR A 129 -26.29 -1.85 -8.28
CA TYR A 129 -25.54 -0.59 -8.14
C TYR A 129 -25.56 -0.10 -6.67
N TYR A 130 -26.67 -0.17 -5.97
CA TYR A 130 -26.72 0.21 -4.55
C TYR A 130 -25.99 -0.79 -3.64
N LEU A 131 -25.97 -2.08 -3.99
CA LEU A 131 -25.11 -3.06 -3.30
C LEU A 131 -23.63 -2.78 -3.54
N LEU A 132 -23.23 -2.38 -4.73
CA LEU A 132 -21.88 -1.91 -5.04
C LEU A 132 -21.51 -0.72 -4.14
N LEU A 133 -22.35 0.33 -4.08
CA LEU A 133 -22.09 1.51 -3.24
C LEU A 133 -21.98 1.13 -1.76
N LEU A 134 -22.84 0.23 -1.28
CA LEU A 134 -22.78 -0.30 0.08
C LEU A 134 -21.46 -1.05 0.34
N ALA A 135 -21.05 -1.90 -0.58
CA ALA A 135 -19.80 -2.66 -0.49
C ALA A 135 -18.59 -1.72 -0.45
N LEU A 136 -18.53 -0.70 -1.31
CA LEU A 136 -17.48 0.32 -1.30
C LEU A 136 -17.46 1.10 0.02
N ALA A 137 -18.63 1.52 0.52
CA ALA A 137 -18.74 2.26 1.77
C ALA A 137 -18.33 1.43 3.01
N THR A 138 -18.39 0.11 2.93
CA THR A 138 -18.05 -0.82 4.02
C THR A 138 -16.73 -1.55 3.80
N GLY A 139 -15.96 -1.22 2.75
CA GLY A 139 -14.64 -1.80 2.46
C GLY A 139 -14.69 -3.28 2.03
N ARG A 140 -15.80 -3.73 1.46
CA ARG A 140 -15.97 -5.10 0.96
C ARG A 140 -15.62 -5.19 -0.52
N ASP A 141 -14.32 -5.05 -0.84
CA ASP A 141 -13.82 -4.90 -2.20
C ASP A 141 -14.23 -6.01 -3.16
N SER A 142 -14.14 -7.28 -2.74
CA SER A 142 -14.52 -8.42 -3.58
C SER A 142 -16.02 -8.42 -3.94
N GLU A 143 -16.87 -7.98 -3.02
CA GLU A 143 -18.30 -7.82 -3.27
C GLU A 143 -18.57 -6.63 -4.20
N ALA A 144 -17.88 -5.50 -4.00
CA ALA A 144 -17.98 -4.36 -4.89
C ALA A 144 -17.65 -4.73 -6.35
N LEU A 145 -16.57 -5.48 -6.56
CA LEU A 145 -16.18 -5.99 -7.88
C LEU A 145 -17.24 -6.95 -8.47
N ALA A 146 -17.84 -7.81 -7.66
CA ALA A 146 -18.89 -8.72 -8.12
C ALA A 146 -20.16 -7.99 -8.53
N GLU A 147 -20.57 -6.97 -7.76
CA GLU A 147 -21.78 -6.19 -8.04
C GLU A 147 -21.59 -5.20 -9.19
N SER A 148 -20.37 -4.71 -9.46
CA SER A 148 -20.08 -3.77 -10.54
C SER A 148 -20.45 -4.32 -11.92
N SER A 149 -20.18 -5.59 -12.17
CA SER A 149 -20.51 -6.24 -13.45
C SER A 149 -22.02 -6.37 -13.68
N ARG A 150 -22.80 -6.48 -12.60
CA ARG A 150 -24.28 -6.56 -12.64
C ARG A 150 -24.93 -5.19 -12.70
N ALA A 151 -24.31 -4.19 -12.08
CA ALA A 151 -24.75 -2.79 -12.13
C ALA A 151 -24.60 -2.19 -13.55
N GLY A 152 -23.69 -2.72 -14.37
CA GLY A 152 -23.52 -2.36 -15.77
C GLY A 152 -23.12 -0.90 -15.96
N GLU A 153 -23.77 -0.21 -16.91
CA GLU A 153 -23.46 1.17 -17.28
C GLU A 153 -23.66 2.19 -16.13
N LEU A 154 -24.40 1.86 -15.08
CA LEU A 154 -24.64 2.78 -13.95
C LEU A 154 -23.33 3.18 -13.28
N VAL A 155 -22.36 2.27 -13.17
CA VAL A 155 -21.04 2.55 -12.60
C VAL A 155 -20.27 3.57 -13.45
N GLY A 156 -20.31 3.42 -14.79
CA GLY A 156 -19.63 4.33 -15.72
C GLY A 156 -20.25 5.75 -15.74
N ASN A 157 -21.52 5.85 -15.37
CA ASN A 157 -22.24 7.13 -15.30
C ASN A 157 -22.08 7.86 -13.95
N ASP A 158 -21.43 7.22 -12.96
CA ASP A 158 -21.11 7.81 -11.66
C ASP A 158 -19.59 7.80 -11.44
N PRO A 159 -18.90 8.94 -11.63
CA PRO A 159 -17.47 9.06 -11.44
C PRO A 159 -17.00 8.72 -10.02
N GLU A 160 -17.82 8.97 -9.00
CA GLU A 160 -17.50 8.66 -7.61
C GLU A 160 -17.51 7.14 -7.36
N ALA A 161 -18.54 6.45 -7.87
CA ALA A 161 -18.62 5.00 -7.80
C ALA A 161 -17.48 4.34 -8.60
N ALA A 162 -17.20 4.86 -9.80
CA ALA A 162 -16.11 4.38 -10.64
C ALA A 162 -14.73 4.57 -9.97
N ALA A 163 -14.48 5.73 -9.35
CA ALA A 163 -13.25 5.98 -8.60
C ALA A 163 -13.13 5.08 -7.35
N GLY A 164 -14.25 4.83 -6.66
CA GLY A 164 -14.30 3.88 -5.55
C GLY A 164 -13.97 2.45 -5.98
N LEU A 165 -14.46 2.04 -7.16
CA LEU A 165 -14.18 0.73 -7.76
C LEU A 165 -12.69 0.58 -8.11
N ILE A 166 -12.08 1.61 -8.71
CA ILE A 166 -10.62 1.65 -8.97
C ILE A 166 -9.84 1.41 -7.67
N GLY A 167 -10.24 2.04 -6.56
CA GLY A 167 -9.63 1.80 -5.26
C GLY A 167 -9.76 0.35 -4.79
N ALA A 168 -10.92 -0.30 -5.01
CA ALA A 168 -11.11 -1.71 -4.71
C ALA A 168 -10.25 -2.61 -5.60
N GLU A 169 -10.11 -2.30 -6.89
CA GLU A 169 -9.25 -3.01 -7.85
C GLU A 169 -7.78 -2.97 -7.43
N ILE A 170 -7.26 -1.79 -7.00
CA ILE A 170 -5.89 -1.64 -6.49
C ILE A 170 -5.68 -2.53 -5.25
N ARG A 171 -6.57 -2.45 -4.25
CA ARG A 171 -6.46 -3.25 -3.01
C ARG A 171 -6.54 -4.76 -3.27
N MET A 172 -7.23 -5.17 -4.33
CA MET A 172 -7.33 -6.56 -4.77
C MET A 172 -6.21 -6.98 -5.73
N GLY A 173 -5.24 -6.11 -6.03
CA GLY A 173 -4.13 -6.38 -6.93
C GLY A 173 -4.50 -6.47 -8.41
N ARG A 174 -5.66 -5.94 -8.81
CA ARG A 174 -6.15 -5.92 -10.21
C ARG A 174 -5.67 -4.65 -10.90
N VAL A 175 -4.35 -4.59 -11.12
CA VAL A 175 -3.67 -3.36 -11.58
C VAL A 175 -4.12 -2.94 -12.97
N ASP A 176 -4.25 -3.89 -13.91
CA ASP A 176 -4.61 -3.58 -15.30
C ASP A 176 -6.03 -2.98 -15.41
N GLU A 177 -6.98 -3.52 -14.63
CA GLU A 177 -8.34 -3.01 -14.58
C GLU A 177 -8.38 -1.62 -13.95
N ALA A 178 -7.66 -1.41 -12.84
CA ALA A 178 -7.56 -0.12 -12.18
C ALA A 178 -6.97 0.95 -13.11
N THR A 179 -5.86 0.64 -13.80
CA THR A 179 -5.21 1.52 -14.77
C THR A 179 -6.16 1.89 -15.92
N SER A 180 -6.87 0.89 -16.47
CA SER A 180 -7.87 1.11 -17.51
C SER A 180 -9.04 1.98 -17.01
N GLY A 181 -9.42 1.83 -15.75
CA GLY A 181 -10.44 2.64 -15.08
C GLY A 181 -10.02 4.11 -14.95
N ILE A 182 -8.78 4.36 -14.48
CA ILE A 182 -8.17 5.68 -14.38
C ILE A 182 -8.18 6.38 -15.75
N GLU A 183 -7.59 5.75 -16.77
CA GLU A 183 -7.52 6.31 -18.12
C GLU A 183 -8.90 6.64 -18.71
N ARG A 184 -9.91 5.82 -18.45
CA ARG A 184 -11.27 6.04 -18.92
C ARG A 184 -11.89 7.29 -18.29
N LEU A 185 -11.75 7.48 -16.95
CA LEU A 185 -12.26 8.65 -16.25
C LEU A 185 -11.50 9.91 -16.65
N GLU A 186 -10.20 9.82 -16.89
CA GLU A 186 -9.38 10.94 -17.38
C GLU A 186 -9.81 11.39 -18.78
N LYS A 187 -9.95 10.45 -19.72
CA LYS A 187 -10.41 10.75 -21.10
C LYS A 187 -11.80 11.41 -21.12
N ALA A 188 -12.67 11.00 -20.20
CA ALA A 188 -13.99 11.59 -20.03
C ALA A 188 -13.97 12.93 -19.27
N ASN A 189 -12.81 13.35 -18.74
CA ASN A 189 -12.65 14.49 -17.82
C ASN A 189 -13.61 14.41 -16.61
N GLN A 190 -13.78 13.20 -16.09
CA GLN A 190 -14.69 12.88 -14.98
C GLN A 190 -13.96 12.48 -13.69
N LEU A 191 -12.62 12.48 -13.67
CA LEU A 191 -11.84 12.18 -12.47
C LEU A 191 -11.48 13.50 -11.75
N PRO A 192 -12.13 13.82 -10.62
CA PRO A 192 -11.79 15.01 -9.83
C PRO A 192 -10.39 14.87 -9.24
N SER A 193 -9.61 15.96 -9.21
CA SER A 193 -8.22 15.94 -8.69
C SER A 193 -8.11 15.39 -7.27
N ALA A 194 -9.10 15.66 -6.40
CA ALA A 194 -9.12 15.12 -5.03
C ALA A 194 -9.25 13.58 -5.01
N ARG A 195 -10.02 12.99 -5.93
CA ARG A 195 -10.15 11.53 -6.05
C ARG A 195 -8.91 10.92 -6.67
N GLU A 196 -8.36 11.56 -7.70
CA GLU A 196 -7.12 11.15 -8.32
C GLU A 196 -5.96 11.17 -7.32
N TYR A 197 -5.88 12.19 -6.46
CA TYR A 197 -4.92 12.24 -5.37
C TYR A 197 -5.09 11.06 -4.40
N SER A 198 -6.32 10.73 -4.03
CA SER A 198 -6.59 9.57 -3.16
C SER A 198 -6.18 8.25 -3.81
N ILE A 199 -6.40 8.11 -5.12
CA ILE A 199 -5.96 6.95 -5.90
C ILE A 199 -4.42 6.91 -5.94
N ALA A 200 -3.74 8.03 -6.20
CA ALA A 200 -2.28 8.11 -6.22
C ALA A 200 -1.66 7.67 -4.88
N VAL A 201 -2.21 8.15 -3.76
CA VAL A 201 -1.77 7.71 -2.42
C VAL A 201 -1.98 6.21 -2.21
N LEU A 202 -3.09 5.66 -2.69
CA LEU A 202 -3.35 4.22 -2.59
C LEU A 202 -2.38 3.41 -3.46
N LEU A 203 -2.06 3.89 -4.67
CA LEU A 203 -1.06 3.28 -5.55
C LEU A 203 0.32 3.24 -4.88
N SER A 204 0.73 4.32 -4.22
CA SER A 204 1.95 4.40 -3.42
C SER A 204 1.99 3.34 -2.32
N GLN A 205 0.90 3.19 -1.55
CA GLN A 205 0.78 2.18 -0.48
C GLN A 205 0.92 0.75 -0.99
N HIS A 206 0.60 0.50 -2.25
CA HIS A 206 0.72 -0.80 -2.91
C HIS A 206 1.97 -0.94 -3.78
N ALA A 207 2.93 0.00 -3.68
CA ALA A 207 4.18 0.03 -4.45
C ALA A 207 3.97 0.03 -5.98
N LEU A 208 2.85 0.59 -6.46
CA LEU A 208 2.51 0.77 -7.86
C LEU A 208 3.00 2.15 -8.34
N TYR A 209 4.31 2.33 -8.29
CA TYR A 209 4.93 3.65 -8.43
C TYR A 209 4.80 4.24 -9.84
N ARG A 210 4.76 3.40 -10.87
CA ARG A 210 4.58 3.85 -12.25
C ARG A 210 3.22 4.51 -12.46
N GLU A 211 2.18 3.89 -11.95
CA GLU A 211 0.80 4.37 -11.99
C GLU A 211 0.63 5.60 -11.08
N GLU A 212 1.32 5.63 -9.93
CA GLU A 212 1.40 6.79 -9.04
C GLU A 212 1.99 8.01 -9.76
N VAL A 213 3.11 7.85 -10.48
CA VAL A 213 3.74 8.91 -11.29
C VAL A 213 2.77 9.43 -12.35
N HIS A 214 2.01 8.55 -13.00
CA HIS A 214 1.01 8.97 -13.99
C HIS A 214 -0.03 9.91 -13.36
N CYS A 215 -0.62 9.53 -12.23
CA CYS A 215 -1.60 10.35 -11.52
C CYS A 215 -1.00 11.69 -11.05
N PHE A 216 0.14 11.69 -10.37
CA PHE A 216 0.74 12.94 -9.88
C PHE A 216 1.21 13.84 -11.01
N ARG A 217 1.65 13.30 -12.15
CA ARG A 217 2.00 14.12 -13.32
C ARG A 217 0.80 14.86 -13.89
N ARG A 218 -0.36 14.21 -13.96
CA ARG A 218 -1.61 14.86 -14.37
C ARG A 218 -2.07 15.89 -13.34
N ILE A 219 -2.07 15.56 -12.05
CA ILE A 219 -2.42 16.47 -10.96
C ILE A 219 -1.55 17.72 -11.01
N ALA A 220 -0.22 17.57 -11.11
CA ALA A 220 0.72 18.68 -11.21
C ALA A 220 0.57 19.52 -12.49
N THR A 221 0.03 18.91 -13.56
CA THR A 221 -0.29 19.65 -14.81
C THR A 221 -1.56 20.49 -14.65
N LEU A 222 -2.57 19.97 -13.95
CA LEU A 222 -3.84 20.67 -13.71
C LEU A 222 -3.70 21.77 -12.64
N ASP A 223 -2.94 21.48 -11.59
CA ASP A 223 -2.63 22.37 -10.48
C ASP A 223 -1.12 22.30 -10.18
N PRO A 224 -0.30 23.21 -10.76
CA PRO A 224 1.15 23.22 -10.59
C PRO A 224 1.60 23.81 -9.25
N SER A 225 0.82 23.59 -8.16
CA SER A 225 1.21 23.97 -6.81
C SER A 225 2.54 23.31 -6.41
N TRP A 226 3.24 23.90 -5.45
CA TRP A 226 4.49 23.37 -4.95
C TRP A 226 4.30 21.94 -4.41
N GLU A 227 3.22 21.72 -3.69
CA GLU A 227 2.88 20.44 -3.05
C GLU A 227 2.63 19.33 -4.09
N ASN A 228 1.91 19.61 -5.16
CA ASN A 228 1.63 18.63 -6.21
C ASN A 228 2.89 18.24 -7.00
N ARG A 229 3.75 19.23 -7.28
CA ARG A 229 5.05 18.99 -7.93
C ARG A 229 6.01 18.23 -7.00
N TYR A 230 5.95 18.49 -5.69
CA TYR A 230 6.74 17.77 -4.70
C TYR A 230 6.32 16.30 -4.63
N ASN A 231 5.02 16.00 -4.58
CA ASN A 231 4.52 14.64 -4.61
C ASN A 231 4.91 13.90 -5.91
N LEU A 232 4.85 14.58 -7.06
CA LEU A 232 5.36 14.02 -8.31
C LEU A 232 6.86 13.69 -8.23
N ALA A 233 7.65 14.56 -7.63
CA ALA A 233 9.09 14.31 -7.49
C ALA A 233 9.38 13.10 -6.61
N LEU A 234 8.62 12.88 -5.54
CA LEU A 234 8.74 11.70 -4.69
C LEU A 234 8.32 10.43 -5.44
N ALA A 235 7.19 10.45 -6.14
CA ALA A 235 6.74 9.33 -6.95
C ALA A 235 7.80 8.94 -8.01
N LEU A 236 8.41 9.92 -8.68
CA LEU A 236 9.50 9.70 -9.63
C LEU A 236 10.72 9.01 -9.00
N LEU A 237 11.08 9.36 -7.77
CA LEU A 237 12.16 8.68 -7.05
C LEU A 237 11.83 7.21 -6.78
N TYR A 238 10.63 6.92 -6.30
CA TYR A 238 10.19 5.56 -6.03
C TYR A 238 10.04 4.72 -7.30
N ASP A 239 9.66 5.35 -8.43
CA ASP A 239 9.63 4.71 -9.75
C ASP A 239 11.01 4.63 -10.44
N ASN A 240 12.10 4.90 -9.70
CA ASN A 240 13.47 4.86 -10.18
C ASN A 240 13.73 5.77 -11.41
N GLN A 241 13.14 6.99 -11.39
CA GLN A 241 13.34 8.04 -12.39
C GLN A 241 14.12 9.25 -11.79
N PRO A 242 15.35 9.07 -11.29
CA PRO A 242 16.04 10.09 -10.50
C PRO A 242 16.44 11.34 -11.28
N ALA A 243 16.60 11.25 -12.59
CA ALA A 243 17.00 12.39 -13.42
C ALA A 243 15.88 13.44 -13.53
N GLU A 244 14.63 13.00 -13.73
CA GLU A 244 13.47 13.89 -13.75
C GLU A 244 13.20 14.41 -12.35
N ALA A 245 13.24 13.54 -11.33
CA ALA A 245 13.06 13.90 -9.94
C ALA A 245 14.06 15.00 -9.49
N SER A 246 15.36 14.86 -9.79
CA SER A 246 16.36 15.86 -9.40
C SER A 246 16.12 17.22 -10.06
N THR A 247 15.69 17.23 -11.32
CA THR A 247 15.36 18.46 -12.02
C THR A 247 14.19 19.19 -11.35
N LEU A 248 13.14 18.44 -11.00
CA LEU A 248 11.96 18.98 -10.36
C LEU A 248 12.25 19.45 -8.93
N LEU A 249 13.00 18.64 -8.15
CA LEU A 249 13.40 18.99 -6.77
C LEU A 249 14.32 20.22 -6.73
N ALA A 250 15.22 20.39 -7.68
CA ALA A 250 16.07 21.57 -7.77
C ALA A 250 15.23 22.85 -8.02
N ALA A 251 14.21 22.78 -8.88
CA ALA A 251 13.29 23.87 -9.10
C ALA A 251 12.47 24.20 -7.84
N LEU A 252 11.97 23.17 -7.14
CA LEU A 252 11.22 23.30 -5.89
C LEU A 252 12.08 23.88 -4.75
N HIS A 253 13.36 23.48 -4.67
CA HIS A 253 14.32 24.06 -3.73
C HIS A 253 14.54 25.56 -3.99
N ALA A 254 14.65 25.97 -5.26
CA ALA A 254 14.80 27.39 -5.60
C ALA A 254 13.61 28.24 -5.14
N GLU A 255 12.39 27.68 -5.10
CA GLU A 255 11.18 28.35 -4.61
C GLU A 255 11.11 28.37 -3.06
N ARG A 256 11.55 27.29 -2.39
CA ARG A 256 11.56 27.17 -0.92
C ARG A 256 12.92 26.69 -0.42
N PRO A 257 13.95 27.57 -0.36
CA PRO A 257 15.32 27.18 -0.03
C PRO A 257 15.50 26.58 1.37
N ALA A 258 14.62 26.92 2.31
CA ALA A 258 14.67 26.40 3.69
C ALA A 258 13.97 25.05 3.90
N HIS A 259 13.39 24.47 2.85
CA HIS A 259 12.68 23.19 2.97
C HIS A 259 13.68 22.03 2.92
N ALA A 260 14.11 21.55 4.09
CA ALA A 260 15.17 20.56 4.25
C ALA A 260 14.86 19.22 3.55
N ASP A 261 13.57 18.77 3.56
CA ASP A 261 13.19 17.51 2.90
C ASP A 261 13.42 17.54 1.38
N THR A 262 13.18 18.69 0.73
CA THR A 262 13.47 18.83 -0.71
C THR A 262 14.95 18.59 -1.00
N LEU A 263 15.83 19.10 -0.15
CA LEU A 263 17.27 18.91 -0.27
C LEU A 263 17.69 17.45 0.01
N MET A 264 17.04 16.80 0.98
CA MET A 264 17.26 15.38 1.25
C MET A 264 16.93 14.51 0.04
N PHE A 265 15.72 14.70 -0.52
CA PHE A 265 15.31 13.93 -1.70
C PHE A 265 16.11 14.31 -2.95
N LEU A 266 16.58 15.55 -3.06
CA LEU A 266 17.52 15.96 -4.12
C LEU A 266 18.87 15.23 -3.97
N GLY A 267 19.38 15.09 -2.76
CA GLY A 267 20.55 14.29 -2.44
C GLY A 267 20.36 12.83 -2.85
N SER A 268 19.24 12.22 -2.46
CA SER A 268 18.89 10.85 -2.86
C SER A 268 18.80 10.69 -4.38
N ALA A 269 18.19 11.67 -5.08
CA ALA A 269 18.11 11.66 -6.53
C ALA A 269 19.50 11.71 -7.21
N PHE A 270 20.43 12.49 -6.67
CA PHE A 270 21.80 12.55 -7.17
C PHE A 270 22.58 11.27 -6.84
N GLU A 271 22.38 10.70 -5.66
CA GLU A 271 22.99 9.43 -5.26
C GLU A 271 22.55 8.29 -6.19
N MET A 272 21.26 8.17 -6.50
CA MET A 272 20.73 7.20 -7.47
C MET A 272 21.34 7.40 -8.88
N GLN A 273 21.71 8.62 -9.24
CA GLN A 273 22.41 8.94 -10.49
C GLN A 273 23.93 8.75 -10.40
N GLN A 274 24.47 8.27 -9.27
CA GLN A 274 25.91 8.16 -9.01
C GLN A 274 26.65 9.51 -9.03
N LYS A 275 25.95 10.62 -8.83
CA LYS A 275 26.50 11.98 -8.73
C LYS A 275 26.83 12.30 -7.28
N MET A 276 27.89 11.64 -6.76
CA MET A 276 28.21 11.68 -5.33
C MET A 276 28.59 13.08 -4.80
N PRO A 277 29.34 13.93 -5.55
CA PRO A 277 29.63 15.29 -5.08
C PRO A 277 28.37 16.13 -4.89
N GLU A 278 27.44 16.08 -5.85
CA GLU A 278 26.17 16.81 -5.82
C GLU A 278 25.25 16.29 -4.69
N ALA A 279 25.24 14.97 -4.48
CA ALA A 279 24.50 14.35 -3.39
C ALA A 279 25.01 14.83 -2.02
N LEU A 280 26.33 14.86 -1.80
CA LEU A 280 26.94 15.37 -0.56
C LEU A 280 26.60 16.84 -0.32
N GLU A 281 26.63 17.66 -1.38
CA GLU A 281 26.26 19.07 -1.24
C GLU A 281 24.81 19.26 -0.84
N ALA A 282 23.90 18.49 -1.44
CA ALA A 282 22.48 18.52 -1.13
C ALA A 282 22.20 18.04 0.31
N TYR A 283 22.79 16.94 0.75
CA TYR A 283 22.64 16.44 2.13
C TYR A 283 23.23 17.41 3.16
N ARG A 284 24.39 18.02 2.86
CA ARG A 284 24.96 19.05 3.71
C ARG A 284 24.03 20.27 3.84
N ALA A 285 23.45 20.71 2.72
CA ALA A 285 22.51 21.82 2.73
C ALA A 285 21.23 21.47 3.52
N ALA A 286 20.72 20.24 3.42
CA ALA A 286 19.60 19.75 4.22
C ALA A 286 19.88 19.80 5.71
N LEU A 287 21.08 19.35 6.11
CA LEU A 287 21.52 19.41 7.52
C LEU A 287 21.62 20.85 8.04
N VAL A 288 22.09 21.78 7.21
CA VAL A 288 22.15 23.21 7.56
C VAL A 288 20.74 23.81 7.70
N ALA A 289 19.80 23.39 6.86
CA ALA A 289 18.42 23.88 6.90
C ALA A 289 17.62 23.35 8.11
N ASP A 290 17.92 22.15 8.58
CA ASP A 290 17.27 21.53 9.74
C ASP A 290 18.31 20.69 10.53
N PRO A 291 19.15 21.34 11.35
CA PRO A 291 20.22 20.66 12.09
C PRO A 291 19.71 19.83 13.27
N SER A 292 18.48 20.10 13.74
CA SER A 292 17.90 19.41 14.90
C SER A 292 17.34 18.02 14.58
N ASN A 293 17.09 17.74 13.30
CA ASN A 293 16.58 16.44 12.87
C ASN A 293 17.74 15.44 12.67
N PRO A 294 17.84 14.38 13.50
CA PRO A 294 18.93 13.42 13.42
C PRO A 294 19.04 12.70 12.07
N ASP A 295 17.92 12.53 11.35
CA ASP A 295 17.91 11.84 10.05
C ASP A 295 18.79 12.55 9.03
N ARG A 296 18.88 13.90 9.08
CA ARG A 296 19.78 14.68 8.20
C ARG A 296 21.24 14.31 8.41
N THR A 297 21.62 14.19 9.69
CA THR A 297 22.96 13.73 10.07
C THR A 297 23.21 12.28 9.65
N LEU A 298 22.23 11.41 9.85
CA LEU A 298 22.35 9.99 9.52
C LEU A 298 22.51 9.74 8.01
N ASP A 299 21.74 10.41 7.16
CA ASP A 299 21.84 10.24 5.72
C ASP A 299 23.13 10.82 5.15
N TYR A 300 23.51 12.02 5.60
CA TYR A 300 24.77 12.62 5.16
C TYR A 300 25.98 11.77 5.58
N THR A 301 25.99 11.29 6.83
CA THR A 301 27.09 10.45 7.33
C THR A 301 27.14 9.07 6.70
N ARG A 302 25.97 8.48 6.33
CA ARG A 302 25.92 7.24 5.56
C ARG A 302 26.69 7.40 4.23
N LEU A 303 26.40 8.44 3.47
CA LEU A 303 27.08 8.67 2.20
C LEU A 303 28.59 8.94 2.40
N LEU A 304 28.97 9.68 3.46
CA LEU A 304 30.39 9.88 3.80
C LEU A 304 31.10 8.55 4.09
N MET A 305 30.45 7.63 4.83
CA MET A 305 30.97 6.29 5.11
C MET A 305 31.12 5.46 3.84
N ASP A 306 30.15 5.48 2.93
CA ASP A 306 30.18 4.77 1.66
C ASP A 306 31.33 5.28 0.74
N MET A 307 31.74 6.54 0.94
CA MET A 307 32.91 7.15 0.29
C MET A 307 34.21 7.03 1.06
N ASP A 308 34.25 6.25 2.15
CA ASP A 308 35.38 6.08 3.08
C ASP A 308 35.87 7.40 3.74
N ARG A 309 35.00 8.44 3.81
CA ARG A 309 35.29 9.73 4.44
C ARG A 309 34.92 9.70 5.93
N ASN A 310 35.45 8.70 6.64
CA ASN A 310 35.05 8.39 8.01
C ASN A 310 35.38 9.52 9.01
N ASP A 311 36.48 10.25 8.82
CA ASP A 311 36.86 11.37 9.73
C ASP A 311 35.85 12.51 9.67
N GLU A 312 35.35 12.83 8.47
CA GLU A 312 34.31 13.83 8.30
C GLU A 312 32.97 13.34 8.88
N ALA A 313 32.63 12.07 8.67
CA ALA A 313 31.43 11.47 9.25
C ALA A 313 31.42 11.59 10.78
N ILE A 314 32.55 11.35 11.47
CA ILE A 314 32.68 11.54 12.92
C ILE A 314 32.36 12.98 13.30
N GLN A 315 32.96 13.97 12.62
CA GLN A 315 32.73 15.40 12.93
C GLN A 315 31.25 15.79 12.77
N ILE A 316 30.62 15.30 11.69
CA ILE A 316 29.20 15.59 11.41
C ILE A 316 28.29 14.94 12.46
N VAL A 317 28.55 13.68 12.86
CA VAL A 317 27.77 13.01 13.93
C VAL A 317 27.93 13.77 15.26
N GLN A 318 29.16 14.17 15.61
CA GLN A 318 29.40 14.90 16.85
C GLN A 318 28.71 16.27 16.86
N SER A 319 28.73 16.99 15.73
CA SER A 319 27.99 18.24 15.59
C SER A 319 26.48 18.02 15.70
N GLY A 320 25.94 17.00 15.02
CA GLY A 320 24.51 16.66 15.09
C GLY A 320 24.03 16.32 16.49
N MET A 321 24.85 15.62 17.28
CA MET A 321 24.54 15.34 18.69
C MET A 321 24.43 16.59 19.58
N ALA A 322 25.05 17.70 19.21
CA ALA A 322 24.91 18.95 19.92
C ALA A 322 23.58 19.68 19.62
N GLU A 323 22.96 19.39 18.52
CA GLU A 323 21.75 20.06 18.01
C GLU A 323 20.44 19.31 18.34
N THR A 324 20.52 18.05 18.81
CA THR A 324 19.34 17.23 19.09
C THR A 324 19.40 16.53 20.43
N SER A 325 18.24 16.29 21.05
CA SER A 325 18.12 15.40 22.22
C SER A 325 18.06 13.91 21.83
N ALA A 326 17.79 13.60 20.57
CA ALA A 326 17.70 12.22 20.05
C ALA A 326 19.11 11.67 19.74
N THR A 327 19.91 11.45 20.80
CA THR A 327 21.33 11.08 20.62
C THR A 327 21.56 9.59 20.37
N ALA A 328 20.64 8.69 20.72
CA ALA A 328 20.84 7.24 20.59
C ALA A 328 21.14 6.79 19.13
N PRO A 329 20.40 7.19 18.08
CA PRO A 329 20.71 6.82 16.71
C PRO A 329 22.04 7.43 16.22
N LEU A 330 22.39 8.62 16.69
CA LEU A 330 23.66 9.27 16.35
C LEU A 330 24.85 8.60 17.03
N GLN A 331 24.72 8.18 18.29
CA GLN A 331 25.71 7.37 18.99
C GLN A 331 25.91 6.00 18.31
N LEU A 332 24.81 5.37 17.86
CA LEU A 332 24.88 4.14 17.07
C LEU A 332 25.66 4.36 15.77
N ARG A 333 25.40 5.46 15.06
CA ARG A 333 26.14 5.85 13.86
C ARG A 333 27.61 6.08 14.15
N LEU A 334 27.94 6.81 15.23
CA LEU A 334 29.32 7.03 15.64
C LEU A 334 30.07 5.71 15.88
N GLY A 335 29.42 4.77 16.59
CA GLY A 335 29.98 3.44 16.78
C GLY A 335 30.26 2.69 15.47
N ALA A 336 29.35 2.80 14.50
CA ALA A 336 29.55 2.19 13.18
C ALA A 336 30.70 2.84 12.39
N VAL A 337 30.85 4.17 12.45
CA VAL A 337 31.96 4.88 11.79
C VAL A 337 33.30 4.51 12.43
N GLU A 338 33.37 4.48 13.76
CA GLU A 338 34.59 4.09 14.49
C GLU A 338 34.97 2.62 14.21
N MET A 339 33.97 1.75 14.04
CA MET A 339 34.19 0.36 13.66
C MET A 339 34.78 0.23 12.25
N ASN A 340 34.34 1.07 11.29
CA ASN A 340 34.92 1.13 9.94
C ASN A 340 36.40 1.56 9.96
N LYS A 341 36.78 2.42 10.92
CA LYS A 341 38.17 2.83 11.13
C LYS A 341 38.99 1.81 11.94
N ASN A 342 38.39 0.68 12.36
CA ASN A 342 38.95 -0.31 13.27
C ASN A 342 39.28 0.24 14.68
N ASN A 343 38.66 1.33 15.07
CA ASN A 343 38.77 1.92 16.41
C ASN A 343 37.78 1.25 17.37
N TYR A 344 38.00 -0.03 17.66
CA TYR A 344 37.02 -0.87 18.35
C TYR A 344 36.66 -0.41 19.76
N ASP A 345 37.61 0.17 20.50
CA ASP A 345 37.34 0.75 21.85
C ASP A 345 36.40 1.95 21.74
N ALA A 346 36.68 2.91 20.86
CA ALA A 346 35.83 4.07 20.62
C ALA A 346 34.41 3.65 20.10
N ALA A 347 34.36 2.64 19.24
CA ALA A 347 33.11 2.08 18.78
C ALA A 347 32.26 1.49 19.92
N ARG A 348 32.87 0.72 20.82
CA ARG A 348 32.19 0.17 22.00
C ARG A 348 31.69 1.27 22.95
N ASP A 349 32.44 2.32 23.13
CA ASP A 349 32.05 3.45 24.00
C ASP A 349 30.84 4.18 23.37
N ALA A 350 30.84 4.41 22.08
CA ALA A 350 29.69 4.99 21.36
C ALA A 350 28.45 4.08 21.41
N PHE A 351 28.57 2.77 21.18
CA PHE A 351 27.46 1.84 21.32
C PHE A 351 26.92 1.75 22.74
N ARG A 352 27.79 1.83 23.79
CA ARG A 352 27.35 1.91 25.19
C ARG A 352 26.61 3.19 25.47
N ALA A 353 27.05 4.31 24.89
CA ALA A 353 26.36 5.59 25.03
C ALA A 353 24.99 5.54 24.34
N ALA A 354 24.87 4.87 23.19
CA ALA A 354 23.58 4.61 22.54
C ALA A 354 22.64 3.82 23.45
N LEU A 355 23.13 2.75 24.10
CA LEU A 355 22.34 1.95 25.06
C LEU A 355 22.01 2.69 26.37
N ALA A 356 22.79 3.67 26.76
CA ALA A 356 22.47 4.52 27.92
C ALA A 356 21.30 5.46 27.59
N ALA A 357 21.19 5.91 26.34
CA ALA A 357 20.11 6.75 25.87
C ALA A 357 18.85 5.92 25.48
N ASP A 358 19.04 4.75 24.88
CA ASP A 358 17.97 3.80 24.52
C ASP A 358 18.40 2.36 24.83
N PRO A 359 18.00 1.81 26.00
CA PRO A 359 18.33 0.44 26.38
C PRO A 359 17.68 -0.67 25.52
N GLN A 360 16.72 -0.33 24.68
CA GLN A 360 16.03 -1.26 23.77
C GLN A 360 16.70 -1.37 22.39
N LEU A 361 17.76 -0.63 22.13
CA LEU A 361 18.44 -0.56 20.84
C LEU A 361 19.30 -1.82 20.63
N ASP A 362 18.70 -2.88 20.07
CA ASP A 362 19.32 -4.18 19.82
C ASP A 362 20.56 -4.09 18.91
N ALA A 363 20.53 -3.19 17.91
CA ALA A 363 21.65 -2.92 17.02
C ALA A 363 22.92 -2.49 17.76
N ALA A 364 22.80 -1.80 18.90
CA ALA A 364 23.97 -1.40 19.67
C ALA A 364 24.61 -2.59 20.42
N TYR A 365 23.83 -3.54 20.95
CA TYR A 365 24.37 -4.79 21.49
C TYR A 365 25.08 -5.61 20.41
N VAL A 366 24.50 -5.70 19.21
CA VAL A 366 25.12 -6.34 18.05
C VAL A 366 26.44 -5.63 17.69
N GLY A 367 26.45 -4.29 17.64
CA GLY A 367 27.64 -3.49 17.38
C GLY A 367 28.77 -3.82 18.35
N ILE A 368 28.48 -3.83 19.67
CA ILE A 368 29.48 -4.21 20.70
C ILE A 368 30.01 -5.63 20.44
N ALA A 369 29.13 -6.58 20.21
CA ALA A 369 29.54 -7.97 19.97
C ALA A 369 30.41 -8.09 18.69
N GLN A 370 30.06 -7.37 17.64
CA GLN A 370 30.85 -7.33 16.40
C GLN A 370 32.25 -6.75 16.62
N THR A 371 32.41 -5.73 17.47
CA THR A 371 33.76 -5.20 17.77
C THR A 371 34.64 -6.27 18.41
N TYR A 372 34.11 -7.00 19.43
CA TYR A 372 34.85 -8.12 20.03
C TYR A 372 35.14 -9.25 19.03
N ALA A 373 34.17 -9.55 18.17
CA ALA A 373 34.35 -10.58 17.14
C ALA A 373 35.43 -10.19 16.10
N ARG A 374 35.58 -8.89 15.78
CA ARG A 374 36.65 -8.36 14.92
C ARG A 374 38.03 -8.46 15.58
N GLU A 375 38.10 -8.37 16.91
CA GLU A 375 39.31 -8.60 17.72
C GLU A 375 39.58 -10.09 17.97
N ALA A 376 38.85 -11.00 17.33
CA ALA A 376 38.92 -12.45 17.53
C ALA A 376 38.57 -12.89 18.99
N ASN A 377 37.87 -12.06 19.73
CA ASN A 377 37.38 -12.35 21.08
C ASN A 377 35.91 -12.83 21.02
N ASP A 378 35.69 -14.01 20.39
CA ASP A 378 34.37 -14.59 20.22
C ASP A 378 33.67 -14.94 21.53
N VAL A 379 34.43 -15.23 22.57
CA VAL A 379 33.91 -15.56 23.92
C VAL A 379 33.18 -14.36 24.51
N GLU A 380 33.77 -13.20 24.45
CA GLU A 380 33.14 -11.97 24.96
C GLU A 380 32.00 -11.51 24.07
N ALA A 381 32.14 -11.62 22.72
CA ALA A 381 31.10 -11.30 21.77
C ALA A 381 29.81 -12.12 22.02
N ILE A 382 29.94 -13.43 22.21
CA ILE A 382 28.75 -14.27 22.43
C ILE A 382 28.13 -14.00 23.80
N ARG A 383 28.94 -13.71 24.83
CA ARG A 383 28.46 -13.34 26.16
C ARG A 383 27.60 -12.07 26.12
N ILE A 384 27.99 -11.09 25.33
CA ILE A 384 27.21 -9.84 25.14
C ILE A 384 25.86 -10.17 24.47
N LEU A 385 25.84 -10.99 23.43
CA LEU A 385 24.60 -11.36 22.74
C LEU A 385 23.69 -12.23 23.61
N GLU A 386 24.25 -13.15 24.43
CA GLU A 386 23.48 -13.95 25.39
C GLU A 386 22.77 -13.05 26.42
N ALA A 387 23.50 -12.08 26.98
CA ALA A 387 22.92 -11.13 27.92
C ALA A 387 21.85 -10.22 27.27
N ALA A 388 22.10 -9.79 26.03
CA ALA A 388 21.15 -8.99 25.28
C ALA A 388 19.86 -9.77 24.97
N ARG A 389 19.93 -11.02 24.52
CA ARG A 389 18.77 -11.89 24.25
C ARG A 389 17.90 -12.14 25.49
N GLN A 390 18.51 -12.15 26.69
CA GLN A 390 17.75 -12.26 27.95
C GLN A 390 17.01 -10.95 28.28
N LYS A 391 17.59 -9.79 27.97
CA LYS A 391 16.98 -8.49 28.22
C LYS A 391 15.90 -8.14 27.19
N LEU A 392 16.13 -8.49 25.93
CA LEU A 392 15.34 -8.16 24.77
C LEU A 392 14.92 -9.46 24.03
N PRO A 393 14.02 -10.26 24.61
CA PRO A 393 13.59 -11.51 23.99
C PRO A 393 12.77 -11.22 22.72
N GLY A 394 13.01 -11.98 21.66
CA GLY A 394 12.25 -11.86 20.41
C GLY A 394 12.72 -10.75 19.46
N HIS A 395 13.95 -10.26 19.63
CA HIS A 395 14.56 -9.34 18.68
C HIS A 395 15.33 -10.09 17.59
N TYR A 396 14.96 -9.89 16.34
CA TYR A 396 15.53 -10.55 15.16
C TYR A 396 17.06 -10.43 15.09
N LEU A 397 17.62 -9.23 15.20
CA LEU A 397 19.05 -9.00 15.07
C LEU A 397 19.86 -9.79 16.10
N LEU A 398 19.37 -9.86 17.34
CA LEU A 398 20.06 -10.58 18.41
C LEU A 398 20.08 -12.09 18.16
N GLU A 399 18.97 -12.68 17.71
CA GLU A 399 18.89 -14.09 17.38
C GLU A 399 19.77 -14.43 16.15
N TYR A 400 19.73 -13.60 15.13
CA TYR A 400 20.52 -13.77 13.90
C TYR A 400 22.03 -13.72 14.19
N TYR A 401 22.51 -12.64 14.83
CA TYR A 401 23.94 -12.48 15.10
C TYR A 401 24.47 -13.47 16.14
N PHE A 402 23.65 -13.85 17.13
CA PHE A 402 23.99 -14.95 18.03
C PHE A 402 24.14 -16.25 17.25
N GLY A 403 23.22 -16.57 16.35
CA GLY A 403 23.29 -17.76 15.51
C GLY A 403 24.56 -17.82 14.65
N LEU A 404 24.92 -16.69 14.01
CA LEU A 404 26.16 -16.58 13.25
C LEU A 404 27.40 -16.85 14.11
N LEU A 405 27.46 -16.22 15.27
CA LEU A 405 28.62 -16.35 16.16
C LEU A 405 28.73 -17.73 16.79
N ALA A 406 27.60 -18.30 17.23
CA ALA A 406 27.53 -19.66 17.74
C ALA A 406 27.96 -20.71 16.69
N SER A 407 27.55 -20.50 15.43
CA SER A 407 27.98 -21.33 14.30
C SER A 407 29.51 -21.28 14.12
N ARG A 408 30.09 -20.07 14.13
CA ARG A 408 31.55 -19.87 14.02
C ARG A 408 32.31 -20.53 15.16
N MET A 409 31.77 -20.52 16.38
CA MET A 409 32.34 -21.15 17.55
C MET A 409 32.09 -22.67 17.62
N GLY A 410 31.42 -23.26 16.64
CA GLY A 410 31.09 -24.71 16.64
C GLY A 410 29.93 -25.12 17.56
N ARG A 411 29.21 -24.15 18.15
CA ARG A 411 28.00 -24.37 19.00
C ARG A 411 26.77 -24.58 18.08
N LYS A 412 26.83 -25.65 17.26
CA LYS A 412 25.94 -25.83 16.12
C LYS A 412 24.46 -25.90 16.47
N GLN A 413 24.11 -26.66 17.53
CA GLN A 413 22.72 -26.79 17.94
C GLN A 413 22.12 -25.47 18.40
N GLU A 414 22.87 -24.66 19.12
CA GLU A 414 22.44 -23.34 19.57
C GLU A 414 22.32 -22.37 18.39
N ALA A 415 23.24 -22.48 17.42
CA ALA A 415 23.16 -21.71 16.17
C ALA A 415 21.88 -22.02 15.37
N ILE A 416 21.56 -23.31 15.22
CA ILE A 416 20.33 -23.74 14.52
C ILE A 416 19.09 -23.14 15.21
N LEU A 417 18.95 -23.34 16.53
CA LEU A 417 17.80 -22.84 17.29
C LEU A 417 17.64 -21.31 17.18
N ALA A 418 18.75 -20.57 17.24
CA ALA A 418 18.72 -19.12 17.14
C ALA A 418 18.36 -18.64 15.73
N LEU A 419 18.93 -19.28 14.69
CA LEU A 419 18.61 -18.94 13.29
C LEU A 419 17.18 -19.31 12.92
N GLU A 420 16.66 -20.46 13.40
CA GLU A 420 15.24 -20.83 13.23
C GLU A 420 14.32 -19.79 13.85
N LYS A 421 14.67 -19.29 15.04
CA LYS A 421 13.92 -18.21 15.70
C LYS A 421 14.01 -16.90 14.92
N ALA A 422 15.17 -16.59 14.35
CA ALA A 422 15.32 -15.41 13.48
C ALA A 422 14.42 -15.51 12.23
N VAL A 423 14.32 -16.69 11.58
CA VAL A 423 13.37 -16.92 10.47
C VAL A 423 11.92 -16.72 10.91
N GLN A 424 11.56 -17.16 12.11
CA GLN A 424 10.18 -16.96 12.62
C GLN A 424 9.86 -15.49 12.88
N LEU A 425 10.84 -14.71 13.35
CA LEU A 425 10.68 -13.28 13.65
C LEU A 425 10.60 -12.43 12.38
N GLU A 426 11.43 -12.76 11.37
CA GLU A 426 11.49 -12.05 10.09
C GLU A 426 11.46 -13.06 8.92
N PRO A 427 10.27 -13.61 8.59
CA PRO A 427 10.16 -14.66 7.56
C PRO A 427 10.60 -14.20 6.16
N ASN A 428 10.52 -12.89 5.89
CA ASN A 428 10.89 -12.32 4.59
C ASN A 428 12.38 -11.98 4.47
N SER A 429 13.19 -12.22 5.51
CA SER A 429 14.64 -12.05 5.44
C SER A 429 15.30 -13.34 4.93
N PRO A 430 16.04 -13.31 3.82
CA PRO A 430 16.70 -14.51 3.28
C PRO A 430 17.93 -14.94 4.10
N ASP A 431 18.56 -14.03 4.86
CA ASP A 431 19.87 -14.25 5.48
C ASP A 431 19.88 -15.39 6.52
N PRO A 432 18.93 -15.47 7.49
CA PRO A 432 18.93 -16.56 8.45
C PRO A 432 18.68 -17.93 7.79
N SER A 433 17.80 -17.97 6.78
CA SER A 433 17.54 -19.19 6.01
C SER A 433 18.75 -19.65 5.22
N TYR A 434 19.54 -18.73 4.68
CA TYR A 434 20.79 -19.03 4.00
C TYR A 434 21.82 -19.66 4.96
N GLU A 435 22.01 -19.07 6.14
CA GLU A 435 22.93 -19.60 7.15
C GLU A 435 22.46 -20.95 7.71
N LEU A 436 21.15 -21.13 7.93
CA LEU A 436 20.57 -22.44 8.28
C LEU A 436 20.85 -23.48 7.21
N GLY A 437 20.64 -23.13 5.93
CA GLY A 437 20.91 -24.05 4.82
C GLY A 437 22.35 -24.53 4.79
N LYS A 438 23.31 -23.64 5.02
CA LYS A 438 24.73 -23.96 5.13
C LYS A 438 25.00 -24.87 6.34
N LEU A 439 24.43 -24.53 7.48
CA LEU A 439 24.68 -25.25 8.73
C LEU A 439 24.07 -26.64 8.69
N TYR A 440 22.85 -26.81 8.18
CA TYR A 440 22.24 -28.10 7.95
C TYR A 440 23.03 -28.95 6.93
N ALA A 441 23.59 -28.32 5.88
CA ALA A 441 24.44 -29.04 4.92
C ALA A 441 25.75 -29.54 5.56
N VAL A 442 26.36 -28.77 6.47
CA VAL A 442 27.53 -29.19 7.27
C VAL A 442 27.18 -30.37 8.19
N GLU A 443 25.96 -30.37 8.77
CA GLU A 443 25.45 -31.47 9.58
C GLU A 443 24.93 -32.66 8.76
N GLN A 444 25.04 -32.60 7.43
CA GLN A 444 24.53 -33.61 6.49
C GLN A 444 23.00 -33.82 6.58
N ASN A 445 22.29 -32.86 7.17
CA ASN A 445 20.84 -32.84 7.20
C ASN A 445 20.30 -32.23 5.88
N TRP A 446 20.49 -32.99 4.79
CA TRP A 446 20.16 -32.55 3.44
C TRP A 446 18.71 -32.16 3.24
N PRO A 447 17.69 -32.82 3.86
CA PRO A 447 16.30 -32.43 3.72
C PRO A 447 16.04 -31.01 4.28
N GLN A 448 16.58 -30.70 5.47
CA GLN A 448 16.40 -29.36 6.07
C GLN A 448 17.22 -28.30 5.35
N ALA A 449 18.45 -28.66 4.92
CA ALA A 449 19.28 -27.75 4.09
C ALA A 449 18.55 -27.36 2.81
N ARG A 450 17.89 -28.32 2.15
CA ARG A 450 17.08 -28.05 0.97
C ARG A 450 15.97 -27.06 1.24
N LEU A 451 15.14 -27.30 2.26
CA LEU A 451 14.00 -26.42 2.59
C LEU A 451 14.45 -24.98 2.88
N ALA A 452 15.51 -24.83 3.67
CA ALA A 452 16.05 -23.51 4.00
C ALA A 452 16.57 -22.77 2.76
N LEU A 453 17.28 -23.44 1.85
CA LEU A 453 17.82 -22.82 0.63
C LEU A 453 16.75 -22.59 -0.44
N GLU A 454 15.74 -23.45 -0.56
CA GLU A 454 14.56 -23.21 -1.41
C GLU A 454 13.85 -21.92 -0.96
N HIS A 455 13.64 -21.71 0.35
CA HIS A 455 13.07 -20.50 0.90
C HIS A 455 13.92 -19.24 0.57
N VAL A 456 15.26 -19.33 0.60
CA VAL A 456 16.12 -18.22 0.15
C VAL A 456 15.86 -17.87 -1.30
N ILE A 457 15.71 -18.87 -2.17
CA ILE A 457 15.47 -18.63 -3.61
C ILE A 457 14.09 -18.06 -3.88
N GLU A 458 13.06 -18.46 -3.10
CA GLU A 458 11.73 -17.86 -3.15
C GLU A 458 11.78 -16.37 -2.82
N LEU A 459 12.54 -15.97 -1.80
CA LEU A 459 12.69 -14.57 -1.39
C LEU A 459 13.64 -13.79 -2.30
N ASN A 460 14.72 -14.41 -2.77
CA ASN A 460 15.72 -13.81 -3.63
C ASN A 460 16.14 -14.75 -4.78
N PRO A 461 15.38 -14.77 -5.89
CA PRO A 461 15.68 -15.62 -7.05
C PRO A 461 16.99 -15.31 -7.77
N LYS A 462 17.64 -14.17 -7.43
CA LYS A 462 18.93 -13.77 -8.01
C LYS A 462 20.13 -14.10 -7.13
N SER A 463 19.95 -14.82 -6.04
CA SER A 463 21.05 -15.23 -5.15
C SER A 463 21.89 -16.38 -5.76
N SER A 464 22.95 -16.05 -6.48
CA SER A 464 23.88 -17.04 -7.05
C SER A 464 24.47 -17.97 -5.98
N SER A 465 24.71 -17.44 -4.76
CA SER A 465 25.22 -18.23 -3.63
C SER A 465 24.21 -19.28 -3.15
N ALA A 466 22.90 -18.93 -3.10
CA ALA A 466 21.86 -19.88 -2.69
C ALA A 466 21.67 -20.99 -3.73
N HIS A 467 21.61 -20.63 -5.01
CA HIS A 467 21.55 -21.60 -6.11
C HIS A 467 22.76 -22.57 -6.08
N TYR A 468 23.96 -22.04 -5.86
CA TYR A 468 25.17 -22.86 -5.72
C TYR A 468 25.04 -23.86 -4.55
N GLN A 469 24.67 -23.41 -3.37
CA GLN A 469 24.51 -24.29 -2.21
C GLN A 469 23.39 -25.32 -2.44
N LEU A 470 22.26 -24.90 -3.03
CA LEU A 470 21.14 -25.79 -3.30
C LEU A 470 21.50 -26.85 -4.35
N SER A 471 22.31 -26.53 -5.38
CA SER A 471 22.79 -27.49 -6.35
C SER A 471 23.58 -28.63 -5.69
N ARG A 472 24.44 -28.29 -4.72
CA ARG A 472 25.20 -29.28 -3.93
C ARG A 472 24.27 -30.13 -3.06
N VAL A 473 23.30 -29.54 -2.41
CA VAL A 473 22.33 -30.24 -1.57
C VAL A 473 21.48 -31.21 -2.41
N TYR A 474 21.01 -30.79 -3.59
CA TYR A 474 20.31 -31.70 -4.51
C TYR A 474 21.18 -32.86 -5.00
N ALA A 475 22.45 -32.62 -5.27
CA ALA A 475 23.39 -33.69 -5.65
C ALA A 475 23.52 -34.75 -4.53
N HIS A 476 23.65 -34.31 -3.27
CA HIS A 476 23.68 -35.25 -2.11
C HIS A 476 22.36 -35.97 -1.89
N LEU A 477 21.21 -35.38 -2.27
CA LEU A 477 19.90 -36.05 -2.22
C LEU A 477 19.65 -36.96 -3.42
N GLY A 478 20.60 -37.10 -4.37
CA GLY A 478 20.45 -37.91 -5.59
C GLY A 478 19.51 -37.26 -6.64
N LEU A 479 19.16 -36.00 -6.50
CA LEU A 479 18.28 -35.27 -7.39
C LEU A 479 19.08 -34.57 -8.52
N SER A 480 19.76 -35.39 -9.34
CA SER A 480 20.76 -34.91 -10.33
C SER A 480 20.21 -33.87 -11.30
N SER A 481 18.99 -34.02 -11.82
CA SER A 481 18.38 -33.05 -12.75
C SER A 481 18.18 -31.68 -12.11
N LYS A 482 17.73 -31.65 -10.84
CA LYS A 482 17.59 -30.40 -10.09
C LYS A 482 18.95 -29.79 -9.77
N ALA A 483 19.92 -30.62 -9.37
CA ALA A 483 21.27 -30.15 -9.11
C ALA A 483 21.89 -29.47 -10.32
N GLU A 484 21.74 -30.03 -11.53
CA GLU A 484 22.20 -29.43 -12.76
C GLU A 484 21.45 -28.15 -13.13
N GLN A 485 20.16 -28.09 -12.86
CA GLN A 485 19.35 -26.87 -13.08
C GLN A 485 19.88 -25.72 -12.23
N GLU A 486 20.07 -25.93 -10.92
CA GLU A 486 20.56 -24.92 -9.99
C GLU A 486 22.01 -24.51 -10.32
N ALA A 487 22.85 -25.47 -10.76
CA ALA A 487 24.20 -25.15 -11.21
C ALA A 487 24.20 -24.26 -12.47
N ARG A 488 23.32 -24.53 -13.45
CA ARG A 488 23.16 -23.67 -14.63
C ARG A 488 22.67 -22.26 -14.24
N GLN A 489 21.71 -22.18 -13.32
CA GLN A 489 21.22 -20.90 -12.83
C GLN A 489 22.33 -20.09 -12.14
N THR A 490 23.16 -20.77 -11.33
CA THR A 490 24.33 -20.14 -10.69
C THR A 490 25.26 -19.53 -11.74
N HIS A 491 25.62 -20.26 -12.79
CA HIS A 491 26.48 -19.76 -13.85
C HIS A 491 25.86 -18.57 -14.60
N ALA A 492 24.57 -18.67 -14.96
CA ALA A 492 23.86 -17.60 -15.64
C ALA A 492 23.82 -16.29 -14.81
N LEU A 493 23.61 -16.42 -13.49
CA LEU A 493 23.60 -15.25 -12.59
C LEU A 493 25.00 -14.63 -12.43
N LEU A 494 26.05 -15.45 -12.32
CA LEU A 494 27.43 -14.97 -12.22
C LEU A 494 27.88 -14.29 -13.53
N ASP A 495 27.52 -14.84 -14.69
CA ASP A 495 27.82 -14.25 -15.99
C ASP A 495 27.10 -12.91 -16.16
N ALA A 496 25.81 -12.84 -15.77
CA ALA A 496 25.04 -11.59 -15.80
C ALA A 496 25.65 -10.50 -14.88
N GLN A 497 26.08 -10.86 -13.67
CA GLN A 497 26.77 -9.95 -12.74
C GLN A 497 28.09 -9.45 -13.31
N ARG A 498 28.86 -10.34 -13.94
CA ARG A 498 30.14 -9.97 -14.60
C ARG A 498 29.90 -9.02 -15.77
N ASP A 499 28.91 -9.30 -16.60
CA ASP A 499 28.60 -8.45 -17.77
C ASP A 499 28.13 -7.07 -17.33
N GLN A 500 27.33 -7.01 -16.24
CA GLN A 500 26.90 -5.74 -15.65
C GLN A 500 28.11 -4.94 -15.14
N ALA A 501 29.00 -5.55 -14.36
CA ALA A 501 30.21 -4.90 -13.85
C ALA A 501 31.10 -4.37 -14.98
N LEU A 502 31.23 -5.13 -16.08
CA LEU A 502 31.99 -4.69 -17.28
C LEU A 502 31.33 -3.51 -18.00
N ARG A 503 29.98 -3.45 -18.05
CA ARG A 503 29.27 -2.30 -18.62
C ARG A 503 29.49 -1.07 -17.77
N GLU A 504 29.29 -1.17 -16.45
CA GLU A 504 29.53 -0.07 -15.52
C GLU A 504 30.97 0.46 -15.58
N GLN A 505 31.94 -0.44 -15.69
CA GLN A 505 33.35 -0.05 -15.86
C GLN A 505 33.59 0.70 -17.17
N ARG A 506 32.96 0.26 -18.28
CA ARG A 506 33.06 0.94 -19.58
C ARG A 506 32.39 2.31 -19.56
N GLU A 507 31.26 2.43 -18.93
CA GLU A 507 30.54 3.70 -18.77
C GLU A 507 31.34 4.69 -17.91
N ARG A 508 31.94 4.25 -16.81
CA ARG A 508 32.88 5.06 -16.01
C ARG A 508 34.09 5.49 -16.81
N ALA A 509 34.66 4.60 -17.62
CA ALA A 509 35.81 4.93 -18.47
C ALA A 509 35.44 5.91 -19.61
N ALA A 510 34.20 5.82 -20.13
CA ALA A 510 33.71 6.73 -21.17
C ALA A 510 33.36 8.13 -20.60
N SER A 511 32.96 8.21 -19.33
CA SER A 511 32.70 9.49 -18.65
C SER A 511 33.96 10.19 -18.15
N PHE A 512 35.12 9.52 -18.15
CA PHE A 512 36.39 10.12 -17.80
C PHE A 512 36.88 11.03 -18.94
N GLN A 513 36.59 12.32 -18.88
CA GLN A 513 37.26 13.34 -19.68
C GLN A 513 38.60 13.65 -19.00
N PRO A 514 39.75 13.39 -19.67
CA PRO A 514 41.03 13.83 -19.11
C PRO A 514 41.04 15.37 -18.99
N PRO A 515 41.60 15.93 -17.92
CA PRO A 515 41.70 17.38 -17.78
C PRO A 515 42.40 17.95 -19.02
N ALA A 516 41.84 19.04 -19.56
CA ALA A 516 42.44 19.73 -20.71
C ALA A 516 43.91 20.05 -20.43
N PRO A 517 44.84 19.82 -21.39
CA PRO A 517 46.25 20.16 -21.18
C PRO A 517 46.36 21.64 -20.83
N ALA A 518 47.09 21.92 -19.76
CA ALA A 518 47.36 23.29 -19.35
C ALA A 518 47.99 24.04 -20.51
N THR A 519 47.26 25.03 -21.06
CA THR A 519 47.79 25.93 -22.08
C THR A 519 48.96 26.69 -21.45
N ALA A 520 50.19 26.42 -21.94
CA ALA A 520 51.37 27.17 -21.56
C ALA A 520 51.13 28.64 -21.89
N SER A 521 51.11 29.48 -20.85
CA SER A 521 51.11 30.93 -21.03
C SER A 521 52.35 31.34 -21.79
N PRO A 522 52.25 32.19 -22.83
CA PRO A 522 53.44 32.74 -23.44
C PRO A 522 54.14 33.65 -22.42
N GLN A 523 55.41 33.35 -22.14
CA GLN A 523 56.27 34.25 -21.39
C GLN A 523 56.56 35.51 -22.23
N PRO A 524 56.73 36.68 -21.59
CA PRO A 524 56.92 37.97 -22.25
C PRO A 524 58.23 38.12 -22.99
#